data_e69dc1d5afb74f2e68d863960894d8bc
#
_entry.id   e69dc1d5afb74f2e68d863960894d8bc
#
_cell.length_a   1.000
_cell.length_b   1.000
_cell.length_c   1.000
_cell.angle_alpha   90.00
_cell.angle_beta   90.00
_cell.angle_gamma   90.00
#
_symmetry.space_group_name_H-M   'P 1'
#
loop_
_entity.id
_entity.type
_entity.pdbx_description
1 polymer ?
#
loop_
_entity_poly.entity_id
_entity_poly.type
_entity_poly.pdbx_seq_one_letter_code
_entity_poly.pdbx_strand_id
1 'polypeptide(L)'
;MPNYVKNVIQFSKNVPQDRIAALYKTVVNTHPVTGEGDWFDFNTLIPMPEALNIESGSNNDIGMLLYRLMHVETDNSGSTIQRILRAQRCWDVFSKDDLLTVTREYKAYSKEIHPDVCKDDNATEAMAKLNSLYNSAKEISAGREWTPQIGDFQERYHLLGVADYVTNHLIACMKRNGISPGAPDALSSFLKTEEGKSLYDLGKRSIDNLHRYKAMTWYEWCNQNWGTKWNSCDNDIDIAGRTIIFSTAWSCPMPIVAALADKFPDVDFIWKYADEDTGSNTGRITYEGGNLDITVFEDGSADAYAMYVECWGDSDCLYQDESGAWQHYDCDTCPHPC
;
A
#
# COMPACT_ATOMS: atom_id res chain seq x y z
N MET A 1 -8.99 3.49 14.60
CA MET A 1 -7.82 4.39 14.75
C MET A 1 -6.63 3.47 14.96
N PRO A 2 -5.43 3.80 14.56
CA PRO A 2 -4.25 3.01 14.95
C PRO A 2 -3.96 3.23 16.42
N ASN A 3 -3.37 2.24 17.09
CA ASN A 3 -2.72 2.46 18.36
C ASN A 3 -1.53 3.39 18.18
N TYR A 4 -1.27 4.23 19.15
CA TYR A 4 -0.13 5.13 19.15
C TYR A 4 1.00 4.60 20.01
N VAL A 5 2.21 4.71 19.50
CA VAL A 5 3.44 4.46 20.25
C VAL A 5 4.09 5.78 20.59
N LYS A 6 4.21 6.10 21.86
CA LYS A 6 4.96 7.27 22.32
C LYS A 6 6.44 6.99 22.26
N ASN A 7 7.19 7.91 21.69
CA ASN A 7 8.63 7.85 21.51
C ASN A 7 9.26 9.00 22.27
N VAL A 8 10.33 8.75 23.01
CA VAL A 8 11.08 9.72 23.79
C VAL A 8 12.56 9.59 23.45
N ILE A 9 13.13 10.58 22.78
CA ILE A 9 14.57 10.65 22.52
C ILE A 9 15.20 11.59 23.54
N GLN A 10 16.17 11.06 24.29
CA GLN A 10 16.99 11.84 25.22
C GLN A 10 18.43 11.84 24.74
N PHE A 11 18.93 13.01 24.35
CA PHE A 11 20.33 13.16 23.94
C PHE A 11 21.26 13.29 25.16
N SER A 12 22.45 12.68 25.04
CA SER A 12 23.43 12.66 26.13
C SER A 12 23.91 14.07 26.52
N LYS A 13 24.08 14.27 27.81
CA LYS A 13 24.67 15.53 28.37
C LYS A 13 26.12 15.75 27.95
N ASN A 14 26.81 14.68 27.55
CA ASN A 14 28.20 14.75 27.08
C ASN A 14 28.32 15.35 25.67
N VAL A 15 27.24 15.35 24.88
CA VAL A 15 27.21 15.97 23.53
C VAL A 15 27.21 17.50 23.71
N PRO A 16 28.08 18.28 23.02
CA PRO A 16 28.07 19.73 23.07
C PRO A 16 26.71 20.34 22.67
N GLN A 17 26.33 21.45 23.35
CA GLN A 17 24.99 22.03 23.12
C GLN A 17 24.81 22.59 21.69
N ASP A 18 25.87 23.14 21.12
CA ASP A 18 25.88 23.62 19.73
C ASP A 18 25.67 22.46 18.73
N ARG A 19 26.17 21.26 19.05
CA ARG A 19 25.95 20.06 18.24
C ARG A 19 24.50 19.61 18.32
N ILE A 20 23.91 19.66 19.52
CA ILE A 20 22.48 19.41 19.71
C ILE A 20 21.64 20.41 18.92
N ALA A 21 21.94 21.71 19.02
CA ALA A 21 21.22 22.72 18.26
C ALA A 21 21.33 22.51 16.72
N ALA A 22 22.49 22.07 16.23
CA ALA A 22 22.68 21.75 14.82
C ALA A 22 21.86 20.52 14.39
N LEU A 23 21.73 19.50 15.24
CA LEU A 23 20.86 18.33 15.02
C LEU A 23 19.40 18.80 14.91
N TYR A 24 18.89 19.53 15.89
CA TYR A 24 17.50 20.02 15.88
C TYR A 24 17.21 20.85 14.63
N LYS A 25 18.09 21.76 14.27
CA LYS A 25 17.95 22.55 13.03
C LYS A 25 17.85 21.70 11.77
N THR A 26 18.39 20.48 11.81
CA THR A 26 18.38 19.55 10.67
C THR A 26 17.13 18.70 10.63
N VAL A 27 16.63 18.23 11.80
CA VAL A 27 15.56 17.22 11.87
C VAL A 27 14.22 17.80 12.26
N VAL A 28 14.16 19.04 12.73
CA VAL A 28 12.93 19.71 13.14
C VAL A 28 12.53 20.75 12.09
N ASN A 29 11.30 20.66 11.64
CA ASN A 29 10.65 21.58 10.71
C ASN A 29 9.41 22.20 11.37
N THR A 30 8.82 23.20 10.71
CA THR A 30 7.49 23.67 11.05
C THR A 30 6.44 22.66 10.57
N HIS A 31 5.41 22.42 11.35
CA HIS A 31 4.37 21.43 11.00
C HIS A 31 3.69 21.78 9.67
N PRO A 32 3.65 20.86 8.69
CA PRO A 32 3.30 21.18 7.29
C PRO A 32 1.84 21.55 7.08
N VAL A 33 0.93 21.12 7.98
CA VAL A 33 -0.51 21.39 7.85
C VAL A 33 -0.93 22.63 8.61
N THR A 34 -0.44 22.80 9.85
CA THR A 34 -0.80 23.95 10.69
C THR A 34 0.05 25.18 10.40
N GLY A 35 1.24 24.99 9.87
CA GLY A 35 2.23 26.07 9.68
C GLY A 35 2.81 26.60 10.99
N GLU A 36 2.52 25.96 12.12
CA GLU A 36 2.91 26.37 13.45
C GLU A 36 3.43 25.18 14.27
N GLY A 37 4.35 25.47 15.21
CA GLY A 37 4.94 24.47 16.10
C GLY A 37 6.08 23.67 15.49
N ASP A 38 6.92 23.18 16.36
CA ASP A 38 8.06 22.34 16.00
C ASP A 38 7.60 20.91 15.70
N TRP A 39 8.18 20.31 14.66
CA TRP A 39 7.80 19.01 14.16
C TRP A 39 9.04 18.18 13.79
N PHE A 40 9.20 17.00 14.39
CA PHE A 40 10.26 16.06 14.07
C PHE A 40 9.92 15.37 12.74
N ASP A 41 10.47 15.89 11.66
CA ASP A 41 10.13 15.49 10.31
C ASP A 41 11.02 14.34 9.80
N PHE A 42 10.45 13.15 9.64
CA PHE A 42 11.13 11.97 9.12
C PHE A 42 11.67 12.17 7.71
N ASN A 43 11.07 13.06 6.90
CA ASN A 43 11.57 13.38 5.56
C ASN A 43 12.97 14.00 5.58
N THR A 44 13.40 14.57 6.69
CA THR A 44 14.76 15.12 6.83
C THR A 44 15.82 14.02 6.93
N LEU A 45 15.42 12.83 7.33
CA LEU A 45 16.25 11.64 7.47
C LEU A 45 16.08 10.68 6.30
N ILE A 46 14.83 10.29 6.01
CA ILE A 46 14.47 9.39 4.91
C ILE A 46 13.36 10.07 4.10
N PRO A 47 13.68 10.82 3.03
CA PRO A 47 12.70 11.58 2.28
C PRO A 47 11.77 10.68 1.46
N MET A 48 10.45 10.85 1.66
CA MET A 48 9.44 10.19 0.84
C MET A 48 9.37 10.85 -0.55
N PRO A 49 9.41 10.08 -1.64
CA PRO A 49 9.21 10.62 -2.97
C PRO A 49 7.83 11.27 -3.14
N GLU A 50 7.79 12.49 -3.67
CA GLU A 50 6.55 13.27 -3.84
C GLU A 50 5.49 12.53 -4.69
N ALA A 51 5.91 11.73 -5.66
CA ALA A 51 5.02 10.95 -6.51
C ALA A 51 4.14 9.94 -5.72
N LEU A 52 4.57 9.55 -4.52
CA LEU A 52 3.84 8.65 -3.63
C LEU A 52 2.75 9.37 -2.82
N ASN A 53 2.76 10.70 -2.78
CA ASN A 53 1.75 11.50 -2.09
C ASN A 53 0.45 11.55 -2.91
N ILE A 54 -0.18 10.40 -3.07
CA ILE A 54 -1.47 10.21 -3.75
C ILE A 54 -2.43 9.47 -2.81
N GLU A 55 -3.73 9.54 -3.12
CA GLU A 55 -4.76 8.82 -2.37
C GLU A 55 -4.35 7.35 -2.14
N SER A 56 -4.61 6.84 -0.93
CA SER A 56 -4.39 5.43 -0.58
C SER A 56 -5.73 4.81 -0.17
N GLY A 57 -6.14 3.77 -0.88
CA GLY A 57 -7.40 3.07 -0.62
C GLY A 57 -7.86 2.21 -1.79
N SER A 58 -9.10 1.73 -1.74
CA SER A 58 -9.67 0.84 -2.75
C SER A 58 -9.73 1.45 -4.16
N ASN A 59 -9.72 2.78 -4.28
CA ASN A 59 -9.67 3.46 -5.58
C ASN A 59 -8.37 3.18 -6.34
N ASN A 60 -7.27 2.91 -5.66
CA ASN A 60 -6.01 2.52 -6.28
C ASN A 60 -6.15 1.18 -7.00
N ASP A 61 -6.76 0.18 -6.32
CA ASP A 61 -6.98 -1.15 -6.89
C ASP A 61 -7.89 -1.08 -8.12
N ILE A 62 -8.99 -0.31 -8.02
CA ILE A 62 -9.94 -0.11 -9.14
C ILE A 62 -9.24 0.61 -10.29
N GLY A 63 -8.49 1.65 -9.99
CA GLY A 63 -7.74 2.42 -10.97
C GLY A 63 -6.68 1.57 -11.68
N MET A 64 -5.92 0.77 -10.94
CA MET A 64 -4.94 -0.15 -11.51
C MET A 64 -5.61 -1.21 -12.39
N LEU A 65 -6.76 -1.75 -11.95
CA LEU A 65 -7.53 -2.67 -12.77
C LEU A 65 -7.97 -1.99 -14.07
N LEU A 66 -8.56 -0.81 -13.98
CA LEU A 66 -9.02 -0.03 -15.16
C LEU A 66 -7.86 0.29 -16.10
N TYR A 67 -6.72 0.73 -15.57
CA TYR A 67 -5.52 0.99 -16.36
C TYR A 67 -5.04 -0.29 -17.07
N ARG A 68 -4.95 -1.41 -16.37
CA ARG A 68 -4.54 -2.70 -16.96
C ARG A 68 -5.51 -3.16 -18.03
N LEU A 69 -6.82 -3.05 -17.82
CA LEU A 69 -7.83 -3.41 -18.82
C LEU A 69 -7.71 -2.60 -20.12
N MET A 70 -7.26 -1.36 -20.02
CA MET A 70 -7.04 -0.51 -21.19
C MET A 70 -5.68 -0.73 -21.86
N HIS A 71 -4.73 -1.33 -21.13
CA HIS A 71 -3.38 -1.61 -21.60
C HIS A 71 -3.06 -3.11 -21.57
N VAL A 72 -4.07 -3.97 -21.56
CA VAL A 72 -3.85 -5.36 -21.90
C VAL A 72 -3.31 -5.36 -23.32
N GLU A 73 -1.98 -5.25 -23.43
CA GLU A 73 -1.29 -5.81 -24.54
C GLU A 73 -1.70 -7.27 -24.54
N THR A 74 -2.58 -7.63 -25.46
CA THR A 74 -2.64 -9.02 -25.90
C THR A 74 -1.20 -9.39 -26.10
N ASP A 75 -0.70 -10.37 -25.36
CA ASP A 75 0.68 -10.85 -25.51
C ASP A 75 0.83 -11.31 -26.98
N ASN A 76 1.15 -10.36 -27.84
CA ASN A 76 1.41 -10.55 -29.26
C ASN A 76 2.81 -11.10 -29.50
N SER A 77 3.53 -11.49 -28.43
CA SER A 77 4.81 -12.16 -28.53
C SER A 77 4.61 -13.60 -29.03
N GLY A 78 4.71 -13.78 -30.32
CA GLY A 78 4.60 -15.07 -30.98
C GLY A 78 3.82 -15.00 -32.31
N SER A 79 3.88 -16.07 -33.09
CA SER A 79 3.06 -16.19 -34.32
C SER A 79 1.58 -16.23 -33.94
N THR A 80 0.69 -15.85 -34.87
CA THR A 80 -0.77 -15.97 -34.69
C THR A 80 -1.18 -17.38 -34.25
N ILE A 81 -0.51 -18.40 -34.77
CA ILE A 81 -0.70 -19.80 -34.36
C ILE A 81 -0.41 -19.99 -32.88
N GLN A 82 0.74 -19.53 -32.38
CA GLN A 82 1.11 -19.68 -30.99
C GLN A 82 0.16 -18.95 -30.06
N ARG A 83 -0.29 -17.74 -30.43
CA ARG A 83 -1.28 -16.98 -29.69
C ARG A 83 -2.60 -17.73 -29.57
N ILE A 84 -3.10 -18.29 -30.67
CA ILE A 84 -4.35 -19.08 -30.71
C ILE A 84 -4.20 -20.35 -29.89
N LEU A 85 -3.07 -21.05 -30.00
CA LEU A 85 -2.84 -22.29 -29.25
C LEU A 85 -2.71 -22.06 -27.73
N ARG A 86 -2.19 -20.93 -27.31
CA ARG A 86 -2.10 -20.53 -25.89
C ARG A 86 -3.42 -20.02 -25.32
N ALA A 87 -4.30 -19.49 -26.19
CA ALA A 87 -5.57 -18.91 -25.77
C ALA A 87 -6.43 -19.90 -24.99
N GLN A 88 -6.91 -19.50 -23.85
CA GLN A 88 -7.87 -20.28 -23.03
C GLN A 88 -9.30 -19.83 -23.32
N ARG A 89 -9.49 -18.61 -23.83
CA ARG A 89 -10.77 -17.94 -24.05
C ARG A 89 -10.80 -17.21 -25.37
N CYS A 90 -12.01 -16.96 -25.89
CA CYS A 90 -12.17 -16.22 -27.14
C CYS A 90 -11.55 -14.82 -27.12
N TRP A 91 -11.53 -14.15 -25.97
CA TRP A 91 -10.98 -12.80 -25.81
C TRP A 91 -9.45 -12.75 -25.74
N ASP A 92 -8.78 -13.88 -25.63
CA ASP A 92 -7.32 -13.97 -25.80
C ASP A 92 -6.92 -13.81 -27.28
N VAL A 93 -7.90 -13.94 -28.18
CA VAL A 93 -7.70 -13.87 -29.61
C VAL A 93 -8.44 -12.69 -30.27
N PHE A 94 -9.69 -12.44 -29.84
CA PHE A 94 -10.53 -11.40 -30.43
C PHE A 94 -10.45 -10.09 -29.61
N SER A 95 -10.23 -8.97 -30.31
CA SER A 95 -9.97 -7.66 -29.67
C SER A 95 -11.21 -6.97 -29.11
N LYS A 96 -12.40 -7.33 -29.57
CA LYS A 96 -13.70 -6.78 -29.19
C LYS A 96 -14.76 -7.87 -29.17
N ASP A 97 -15.85 -7.57 -28.49
CA ASP A 97 -16.97 -8.48 -28.31
C ASP A 97 -18.18 -8.21 -29.20
N ASP A 98 -18.08 -7.23 -30.11
CA ASP A 98 -19.12 -7.06 -31.13
C ASP A 98 -18.96 -8.08 -32.25
N LEU A 99 -20.09 -8.67 -32.67
CA LEU A 99 -20.14 -9.75 -33.66
C LEU A 99 -19.48 -9.37 -34.99
N LEU A 100 -19.53 -8.10 -35.36
CA LEU A 100 -18.94 -7.60 -36.62
C LEU A 100 -17.42 -7.65 -36.56
N THR A 101 -16.84 -7.16 -35.47
CA THR A 101 -15.39 -7.18 -35.25
C THR A 101 -14.88 -8.61 -35.09
N VAL A 102 -15.50 -9.42 -34.24
CA VAL A 102 -15.16 -10.85 -34.06
C VAL A 102 -15.18 -11.60 -35.39
N THR A 103 -16.22 -11.38 -36.20
CA THR A 103 -16.33 -12.04 -37.54
C THR A 103 -15.22 -11.56 -38.51
N ARG A 104 -14.87 -10.29 -38.45
CA ARG A 104 -13.79 -9.72 -39.30
C ARG A 104 -12.43 -10.29 -38.90
N GLU A 105 -12.15 -10.33 -37.60
CA GLU A 105 -10.90 -10.86 -37.05
C GLU A 105 -10.77 -12.37 -37.27
N TYR A 106 -11.86 -13.13 -37.06
CA TYR A 106 -11.90 -14.53 -37.40
C TYR A 106 -11.54 -14.81 -38.85
N LYS A 107 -12.13 -14.05 -39.79
CA LYS A 107 -11.82 -14.20 -41.22
C LYS A 107 -10.35 -13.87 -41.54
N ALA A 108 -9.78 -12.87 -40.87
CA ALA A 108 -8.39 -12.50 -41.05
C ALA A 108 -7.46 -13.62 -40.54
N TYR A 109 -7.66 -14.08 -39.31
CA TYR A 109 -6.88 -15.18 -38.71
C TYR A 109 -7.05 -16.50 -39.45
N SER A 110 -8.28 -16.87 -39.85
CA SER A 110 -8.53 -18.07 -40.61
C SER A 110 -7.76 -18.08 -41.94
N LYS A 111 -7.69 -16.95 -42.64
CA LYS A 111 -6.94 -16.82 -43.88
C LYS A 111 -5.43 -16.94 -43.67
N GLU A 112 -4.93 -16.44 -42.56
CA GLU A 112 -3.51 -16.47 -42.19
C GLU A 112 -3.03 -17.87 -41.81
N ILE A 113 -3.81 -18.59 -40.99
CA ILE A 113 -3.39 -19.87 -40.42
C ILE A 113 -4.01 -21.11 -41.09
N HIS A 114 -4.75 -20.92 -42.20
CA HIS A 114 -5.41 -22.04 -42.90
C HIS A 114 -4.38 -23.09 -43.29
N PRO A 115 -4.60 -24.39 -42.99
CA PRO A 115 -3.63 -25.46 -43.28
C PRO A 115 -3.22 -25.56 -44.75
N ASP A 116 -4.08 -25.14 -45.67
CA ASP A 116 -3.76 -25.13 -47.11
C ASP A 116 -2.78 -24.04 -47.50
N VAL A 117 -2.62 -23.02 -46.67
CA VAL A 117 -1.77 -21.83 -46.94
C VAL A 117 -0.58 -21.75 -46.01
N CYS A 118 -0.80 -22.07 -44.71
CA CYS A 118 0.22 -22.03 -43.67
C CYS A 118 0.94 -23.39 -43.56
N LYS A 119 2.28 -23.36 -43.60
CA LYS A 119 3.13 -24.54 -43.54
C LYS A 119 3.55 -24.92 -42.11
N ASP A 120 2.99 -24.28 -41.08
CA ASP A 120 3.28 -24.61 -39.70
C ASP A 120 2.58 -25.93 -39.33
N ASP A 121 3.31 -26.83 -38.69
CA ASP A 121 2.79 -28.16 -38.32
C ASP A 121 1.60 -28.09 -37.38
N ASN A 122 1.44 -26.99 -36.66
CA ASN A 122 0.34 -26.77 -35.74
C ASN A 122 -0.85 -26.01 -36.37
N ALA A 123 -0.84 -25.71 -37.67
CA ALA A 123 -1.87 -24.93 -38.34
C ALA A 123 -3.26 -25.58 -38.22
N THR A 124 -3.33 -26.90 -38.33
CA THR A 124 -4.59 -27.64 -38.21
C THR A 124 -5.17 -27.54 -36.80
N GLU A 125 -4.35 -27.71 -35.76
CA GLU A 125 -4.75 -27.60 -34.36
C GLU A 125 -5.18 -26.16 -34.02
N ALA A 126 -4.39 -25.17 -34.45
CA ALA A 126 -4.71 -23.76 -34.26
C ALA A 126 -6.04 -23.37 -34.96
N MET A 127 -6.28 -23.90 -36.15
CA MET A 127 -7.53 -23.63 -36.87
C MET A 127 -8.74 -24.25 -36.18
N ALA A 128 -8.63 -25.50 -35.67
CA ALA A 128 -9.69 -26.13 -34.89
C ALA A 128 -9.98 -25.31 -33.62
N LYS A 129 -8.95 -24.84 -32.91
CA LYS A 129 -9.09 -24.02 -31.73
C LYS A 129 -9.68 -22.65 -32.03
N LEU A 130 -9.24 -21.99 -33.11
CA LEU A 130 -9.82 -20.73 -33.57
C LEU A 130 -11.33 -20.84 -33.86
N ASN A 131 -11.76 -21.94 -34.49
CA ASN A 131 -13.18 -22.23 -34.73
C ASN A 131 -13.97 -22.34 -33.43
N SER A 132 -13.44 -23.06 -32.45
CA SER A 132 -14.05 -23.20 -31.12
C SER A 132 -14.18 -21.85 -30.42
N LEU A 133 -13.10 -21.04 -30.38
CA LEU A 133 -13.09 -19.71 -29.79
C LEU A 133 -14.06 -18.75 -30.51
N TYR A 134 -14.15 -18.83 -31.83
CA TYR A 134 -15.10 -18.04 -32.62
C TYR A 134 -16.56 -18.39 -32.30
N ASN A 135 -16.87 -19.66 -32.16
CA ASN A 135 -18.22 -20.08 -31.79
C ASN A 135 -18.60 -19.60 -30.38
N SER A 136 -17.69 -19.71 -29.42
CA SER A 136 -17.87 -19.13 -28.08
C SER A 136 -18.08 -17.61 -28.13
N ALA A 137 -17.28 -16.89 -28.90
CA ALA A 137 -17.43 -15.46 -29.07
C ALA A 137 -18.75 -15.07 -29.72
N LYS A 138 -19.25 -15.85 -30.69
CA LYS A 138 -20.57 -15.64 -31.31
C LYS A 138 -21.71 -15.82 -30.33
N GLU A 139 -21.65 -16.85 -29.51
CA GLU A 139 -22.70 -17.12 -28.50
C GLU A 139 -22.78 -15.98 -27.49
N ILE A 140 -21.65 -15.46 -27.07
CA ILE A 140 -21.55 -14.33 -26.16
C ILE A 140 -22.01 -13.02 -26.82
N SER A 141 -21.63 -12.78 -28.07
CA SER A 141 -22.00 -11.56 -28.85
C SER A 141 -23.45 -11.58 -29.36
N ALA A 142 -24.10 -12.72 -29.46
CA ALA A 142 -25.44 -12.85 -30.00
C ALA A 142 -26.59 -12.48 -29.04
N GLY A 143 -26.26 -11.82 -27.93
CA GLY A 143 -27.27 -11.13 -27.12
C GLY A 143 -28.23 -12.04 -26.38
N ARG A 144 -27.74 -12.76 -25.40
CA ARG A 144 -28.56 -12.95 -24.20
C ARG A 144 -28.71 -11.55 -23.55
N GLU A 145 -29.93 -11.18 -23.12
CA GLU A 145 -30.11 -10.09 -22.20
C GLU A 145 -29.13 -10.29 -21.04
N TRP A 146 -28.03 -9.56 -21.10
CA TRP A 146 -26.92 -9.76 -20.19
C TRP A 146 -27.28 -9.07 -18.87
N THR A 147 -27.78 -9.82 -17.94
CA THR A 147 -27.77 -9.44 -16.53
C THR A 147 -26.38 -9.81 -16.00
N PRO A 148 -25.47 -8.82 -15.85
CA PRO A 148 -24.11 -9.13 -15.50
C PRO A 148 -24.04 -9.73 -14.10
N GLN A 149 -23.84 -11.03 -14.04
CA GLN A 149 -23.26 -11.60 -12.83
C GLN A 149 -21.77 -11.25 -12.82
N ILE A 150 -21.21 -11.09 -11.64
CA ILE A 150 -19.79 -10.71 -11.47
C ILE A 150 -18.87 -11.66 -12.26
N GLY A 151 -19.20 -12.95 -12.30
CA GLY A 151 -18.45 -13.97 -13.06
C GLY A 151 -18.39 -13.69 -14.55
N ASP A 152 -19.48 -13.24 -15.16
CA ASP A 152 -19.52 -12.91 -16.59
C ASP A 152 -18.63 -11.70 -16.91
N PHE A 153 -18.59 -10.71 -16.02
CA PHE A 153 -17.72 -9.55 -16.19
C PHE A 153 -16.25 -9.95 -16.00
N GLN A 154 -15.94 -10.75 -14.99
CA GLN A 154 -14.59 -11.27 -14.76
C GLN A 154 -14.10 -12.12 -15.93
N GLU A 155 -14.94 -12.99 -16.47
CA GLU A 155 -14.59 -13.79 -17.64
C GLU A 155 -14.33 -12.92 -18.86
N ARG A 156 -15.23 -11.97 -19.15
CA ARG A 156 -15.12 -11.08 -20.31
C ARG A 156 -13.83 -10.27 -20.32
N TYR A 157 -13.41 -9.79 -19.18
CA TYR A 157 -12.24 -8.92 -19.04
C TYR A 157 -11.00 -9.65 -18.50
N HIS A 158 -11.00 -10.99 -18.49
CA HIS A 158 -9.87 -11.81 -18.03
C HIS A 158 -9.44 -11.49 -16.59
N LEU A 159 -10.38 -11.23 -15.70
CA LEU A 159 -10.15 -10.84 -14.31
C LEU A 159 -9.98 -12.03 -13.35
N LEU A 160 -9.65 -13.21 -13.85
CA LEU A 160 -9.36 -14.35 -12.97
C LEU A 160 -8.18 -14.03 -12.06
N GLY A 161 -8.40 -14.16 -10.75
CA GLY A 161 -7.44 -13.81 -9.73
C GLY A 161 -7.51 -12.35 -9.25
N VAL A 162 -8.35 -11.51 -9.84
CA VAL A 162 -8.70 -10.20 -9.27
C VAL A 162 -9.72 -10.41 -8.17
N ALA A 163 -9.51 -9.80 -7.02
CA ALA A 163 -10.43 -9.91 -5.89
C ALA A 163 -11.83 -9.37 -6.28
N ASP A 164 -12.88 -10.10 -5.89
CA ASP A 164 -14.27 -9.78 -6.24
C ASP A 164 -14.68 -8.36 -5.84
N TYR A 165 -14.15 -7.85 -4.72
CA TYR A 165 -14.48 -6.51 -4.26
C TYR A 165 -14.02 -5.43 -5.26
N VAL A 166 -12.87 -5.60 -5.91
CA VAL A 166 -12.33 -4.64 -6.90
C VAL A 166 -13.23 -4.61 -8.13
N THR A 167 -13.60 -5.80 -8.64
CA THR A 167 -14.50 -5.94 -9.79
C THR A 167 -15.87 -5.38 -9.49
N ASN A 168 -16.44 -5.69 -8.32
CA ASN A 168 -17.73 -5.17 -7.88
C ASN A 168 -17.73 -3.64 -7.77
N HIS A 169 -16.66 -3.06 -7.24
CA HIS A 169 -16.51 -1.61 -7.16
C HIS A 169 -16.44 -0.97 -8.55
N LEU A 170 -15.66 -1.52 -9.48
CA LEU A 170 -15.62 -1.01 -10.85
C LEU A 170 -17.00 -1.05 -11.52
N ILE A 171 -17.72 -2.16 -11.37
CA ILE A 171 -19.10 -2.30 -11.85
C ILE A 171 -20.02 -1.24 -11.21
N ALA A 172 -19.90 -1.03 -9.91
CA ALA A 172 -20.68 -0.01 -9.19
C ALA A 172 -20.38 1.40 -9.69
N CYS A 173 -19.11 1.74 -9.95
CA CYS A 173 -18.70 3.02 -10.53
C CYS A 173 -19.32 3.22 -11.93
N MET A 174 -19.28 2.20 -12.79
CA MET A 174 -19.92 2.26 -14.11
C MET A 174 -21.42 2.51 -14.01
N LYS A 175 -22.13 1.74 -13.18
CA LYS A 175 -23.57 1.88 -12.98
C LYS A 175 -23.95 3.25 -12.44
N ARG A 176 -23.21 3.81 -11.49
CA ARG A 176 -23.41 5.16 -10.94
C ARG A 176 -23.28 6.24 -12.02
N ASN A 177 -22.45 6.01 -13.02
CA ASN A 177 -22.30 6.90 -14.18
C ASN A 177 -23.28 6.58 -15.33
N GLY A 178 -24.31 5.77 -15.10
CA GLY A 178 -25.30 5.42 -16.11
C GLY A 178 -24.81 4.48 -17.22
N ILE A 179 -23.68 3.80 -16.98
CA ILE A 179 -23.07 2.89 -17.94
C ILE A 179 -23.43 1.46 -17.58
N SER A 180 -23.99 0.73 -18.54
CA SER A 180 -24.20 -0.72 -18.39
C SER A 180 -22.84 -1.42 -18.50
N PRO A 181 -22.39 -2.14 -17.46
CA PRO A 181 -21.12 -2.88 -17.50
C PRO A 181 -21.07 -3.94 -18.61
N GLY A 182 -22.24 -4.37 -19.11
CA GLY A 182 -22.39 -5.32 -20.20
C GLY A 182 -22.33 -4.71 -21.59
N ALA A 183 -22.34 -3.39 -21.71
CA ALA A 183 -22.26 -2.76 -23.02
C ALA A 183 -20.89 -3.04 -23.68
N PRO A 184 -20.84 -3.25 -25.00
CA PRO A 184 -19.60 -3.50 -25.73
C PRO A 184 -18.55 -2.42 -25.53
N ASP A 185 -18.98 -1.18 -25.34
CA ASP A 185 -18.15 -0.01 -25.15
C ASP A 185 -18.09 0.49 -23.69
N ALA A 186 -18.48 -0.36 -22.70
CA ALA A 186 -18.61 0.03 -21.31
C ALA A 186 -17.34 0.70 -20.76
N LEU A 187 -16.16 0.10 -20.95
CA LEU A 187 -14.89 0.65 -20.47
C LEU A 187 -14.55 1.98 -21.14
N SER A 188 -14.69 2.04 -22.46
CA SER A 188 -14.38 3.27 -23.21
C SER A 188 -15.38 4.40 -22.93
N SER A 189 -16.63 4.06 -22.64
CA SER A 189 -17.64 5.02 -22.20
C SER A 189 -17.40 5.49 -20.78
N PHE A 190 -16.98 4.58 -19.89
CA PHE A 190 -16.62 4.94 -18.52
C PHE A 190 -15.41 5.88 -18.46
N LEU A 191 -14.39 5.66 -19.27
CA LEU A 191 -13.23 6.54 -19.39
C LEU A 191 -13.55 7.96 -19.89
N LYS A 192 -14.71 8.18 -20.49
CA LYS A 192 -15.15 9.54 -20.86
C LYS A 192 -15.75 10.31 -19.70
N THR A 193 -16.12 9.63 -18.62
CA THR A 193 -16.63 10.26 -17.40
C THR A 193 -15.49 10.86 -16.57
N GLU A 194 -15.80 11.84 -15.72
CA GLU A 194 -14.79 12.43 -14.81
C GLU A 194 -14.26 11.38 -13.81
N GLU A 195 -15.14 10.53 -13.26
CA GLU A 195 -14.75 9.47 -12.34
C GLU A 195 -13.86 8.42 -13.03
N GLY A 196 -14.21 8.00 -14.25
CA GLY A 196 -13.42 7.05 -15.01
C GLY A 196 -12.03 7.57 -15.34
N LYS A 197 -11.91 8.84 -15.74
CA LYS A 197 -10.60 9.48 -15.97
C LYS A 197 -9.78 9.56 -14.69
N SER A 198 -10.40 10.01 -13.59
CA SER A 198 -9.71 10.15 -12.30
C SER A 198 -9.18 8.80 -11.80
N LEU A 199 -9.98 7.74 -11.86
CA LEU A 199 -9.57 6.39 -11.50
C LEU A 199 -8.45 5.86 -12.40
N TYR A 200 -8.57 6.08 -13.70
CA TYR A 200 -7.54 5.66 -14.66
C TYR A 200 -6.20 6.35 -14.39
N ASP A 201 -6.20 7.67 -14.16
CA ASP A 201 -4.99 8.44 -13.85
C ASP A 201 -4.39 8.04 -12.49
N LEU A 202 -5.24 7.77 -11.50
CA LEU A 202 -4.80 7.23 -10.21
C LEU A 202 -4.15 5.86 -10.38
N GLY A 203 -4.78 4.96 -11.14
CA GLY A 203 -4.26 3.62 -11.41
C GLY A 203 -2.93 3.64 -12.15
N LYS A 204 -2.79 4.53 -13.15
CA LYS A 204 -1.52 4.74 -13.85
C LYS A 204 -0.42 5.16 -12.89
N ARG A 205 -0.67 6.18 -12.06
CA ARG A 205 0.31 6.67 -11.06
C ARG A 205 0.68 5.58 -10.06
N SER A 206 -0.30 4.80 -9.57
CA SER A 206 -0.07 3.69 -8.64
C SER A 206 0.84 2.61 -9.24
N ILE A 207 0.64 2.26 -10.52
CA ILE A 207 1.48 1.29 -11.25
C ILE A 207 2.89 1.85 -11.48
N ASP A 208 3.01 3.10 -11.92
CA ASP A 208 4.31 3.75 -12.12
C ASP A 208 5.10 3.82 -10.81
N ASN A 209 4.44 4.15 -9.70
CA ASN A 209 5.02 4.17 -8.36
C ASN A 209 5.47 2.78 -7.91
N LEU A 210 4.63 1.76 -8.10
CA LEU A 210 4.95 0.38 -7.74
C LEU A 210 6.22 -0.11 -8.48
N HIS A 211 6.36 0.22 -9.74
CA HIS A 211 7.56 -0.14 -10.51
C HIS A 211 8.79 0.59 -10.00
N ARG A 212 8.68 1.88 -9.71
CA ARG A 212 9.82 2.75 -9.36
C ARG A 212 10.22 2.65 -7.89
N TYR A 213 9.25 2.61 -6.98
CA TYR A 213 9.46 2.74 -5.54
C TYR A 213 9.10 1.49 -4.75
N LYS A 214 8.54 0.45 -5.39
CA LYS A 214 8.02 -0.77 -4.77
C LYS A 214 6.85 -0.52 -3.79
N ALA A 215 6.21 0.63 -3.92
CA ALA A 215 5.05 1.06 -3.17
C ALA A 215 4.10 1.81 -4.13
N MET A 216 2.81 1.67 -3.97
CA MET A 216 1.82 2.35 -4.80
C MET A 216 1.59 3.78 -4.31
N THR A 217 1.56 3.95 -2.99
CA THR A 217 1.19 5.19 -2.31
C THR A 217 2.13 5.46 -1.14
N TRP A 218 1.91 6.60 -0.47
CA TRP A 218 2.60 6.93 0.78
C TRP A 218 2.44 5.85 1.85
N TYR A 219 1.29 5.17 1.89
CA TYR A 219 0.96 4.22 2.96
C TYR A 219 1.92 3.02 2.99
N GLU A 220 2.08 2.31 1.88
CA GLU A 220 3.00 1.18 1.80
C GLU A 220 4.45 1.63 1.99
N TRP A 221 4.78 2.79 1.40
CA TRP A 221 6.14 3.31 1.46
C TRP A 221 6.54 3.72 2.88
N CYS A 222 5.68 4.41 3.63
CA CYS A 222 5.95 4.80 5.01
C CYS A 222 6.16 3.58 5.90
N ASN A 223 5.27 2.56 5.79
CA ASN A 223 5.44 1.33 6.55
C ASN A 223 6.76 0.60 6.23
N GLN A 224 7.19 0.59 4.97
CA GLN A 224 8.43 -0.07 4.55
C GLN A 224 9.69 0.71 4.91
N ASN A 225 9.66 2.03 4.84
CA ASN A 225 10.86 2.87 4.92
C ASN A 225 10.98 3.67 6.23
N TRP A 226 9.87 4.02 6.87
CA TRP A 226 9.87 4.63 8.20
C TRP A 226 9.56 3.65 9.32
N GLY A 227 8.96 2.49 8.99
CA GLY A 227 8.55 1.49 9.96
C GLY A 227 7.29 1.89 10.73
N THR A 228 6.53 2.88 10.27
CA THR A 228 5.29 3.37 10.84
C THR A 228 4.38 3.89 9.74
N LYS A 229 3.07 4.01 10.02
CA LYS A 229 2.07 4.37 9.02
C LYS A 229 2.26 5.75 8.40
N TRP A 230 2.64 6.74 9.20
CA TRP A 230 2.84 8.14 8.80
C TRP A 230 3.97 8.78 9.60
N ASN A 231 4.29 10.03 9.32
CA ASN A 231 5.31 10.82 10.00
C ASN A 231 4.97 11.02 11.50
N SER A 232 5.88 11.58 12.26
CA SER A 232 5.64 11.89 13.68
C SER A 232 4.38 12.75 13.89
N CYS A 233 3.71 12.55 15.01
CA CYS A 233 2.60 13.41 15.47
C CYS A 233 2.75 13.67 16.98
N ASP A 234 1.95 14.59 17.52
CA ASP A 234 1.95 14.97 18.94
C ASP A 234 3.36 15.32 19.46
N ASN A 235 4.04 16.19 18.71
CA ASN A 235 5.43 16.51 19.00
C ASN A 235 5.56 17.48 20.18
N ASP A 236 6.49 17.17 21.10
CA ASP A 236 6.99 18.06 22.15
C ASP A 236 8.52 18.08 22.09
N ILE A 237 9.09 19.23 21.73
CA ILE A 237 10.51 19.38 21.41
C ILE A 237 11.15 20.40 22.33
N ASP A 238 12.01 19.92 23.24
CA ASP A 238 12.79 20.77 24.17
C ASP A 238 14.27 20.71 23.84
N ILE A 239 14.76 21.73 23.14
CA ILE A 239 16.19 21.86 22.79
C ILE A 239 17.06 22.04 24.05
N ALA A 240 16.57 22.78 25.06
CA ALA A 240 17.32 23.04 26.30
C ALA A 240 17.39 21.78 27.17
N GLY A 241 16.29 21.06 27.27
CA GLY A 241 16.18 19.76 27.95
C GLY A 241 16.76 18.59 27.14
N ARG A 242 17.13 18.82 25.88
CA ARG A 242 17.72 17.82 24.97
C ARG A 242 16.77 16.63 24.71
N THR A 243 15.50 16.91 24.54
CA THR A 243 14.48 15.88 24.30
C THR A 243 13.67 16.15 23.05
N ILE A 244 13.29 15.06 22.38
CA ILE A 244 12.25 15.03 21.35
C ILE A 244 11.25 13.96 21.78
N ILE A 245 10.00 14.36 22.01
CA ILE A 245 8.88 13.46 22.33
C ILE A 245 7.89 13.54 21.18
N PHE A 246 7.40 12.40 20.73
CA PHE A 246 6.42 12.34 19.65
C PHE A 246 5.69 10.99 19.65
N SER A 247 4.58 10.93 18.92
CA SER A 247 3.82 9.69 18.72
C SER A 247 4.00 9.17 17.29
N THR A 248 3.95 7.85 17.15
CA THR A 248 3.91 7.13 15.86
C THR A 248 2.75 6.14 15.85
N ALA A 249 2.29 5.74 14.66
CA ALA A 249 1.24 4.74 14.55
C ALA A 249 1.83 3.33 14.55
N TRP A 250 1.33 2.46 15.44
CA TRP A 250 1.56 1.02 15.56
C TRP A 250 2.94 0.58 16.05
N SER A 251 4.00 1.32 15.81
CA SER A 251 5.37 0.85 16.08
C SER A 251 6.37 1.98 16.26
N CYS A 252 7.47 1.70 16.98
CA CYS A 252 8.66 2.52 16.96
C CYS A 252 9.26 2.58 15.55
N PRO A 253 9.61 3.76 15.01
CA PRO A 253 10.11 3.92 13.66
C PRO A 253 11.59 3.53 13.54
N MET A 254 11.91 2.24 13.63
CA MET A 254 13.28 1.71 13.66
C MET A 254 14.18 2.20 12.52
N PRO A 255 13.70 2.33 11.24
CA PRO A 255 14.52 2.90 10.19
C PRO A 255 14.92 4.37 10.45
N ILE A 256 14.07 5.14 11.10
CA ILE A 256 14.36 6.53 11.49
C ILE A 256 15.41 6.59 12.60
N VAL A 257 15.36 5.66 13.56
CA VAL A 257 16.41 5.52 14.60
C VAL A 257 17.76 5.28 13.93
N ALA A 258 17.84 4.32 13.02
CA ALA A 258 19.07 4.02 12.29
C ALA A 258 19.56 5.21 11.46
N ALA A 259 18.67 5.87 10.73
CA ALA A 259 19.01 7.03 9.92
C ALA A 259 19.48 8.24 10.76
N LEU A 260 18.92 8.40 11.97
CA LEU A 260 19.38 9.43 12.91
C LEU A 260 20.80 9.15 13.39
N ALA A 261 21.08 7.89 13.79
CA ALA A 261 22.40 7.44 14.23
C ALA A 261 23.45 7.59 13.10
N ASP A 262 23.12 7.18 11.89
CA ASP A 262 23.99 7.31 10.72
C ASP A 262 24.30 8.77 10.36
N LYS A 263 23.31 9.64 10.46
CA LYS A 263 23.46 11.06 10.12
C LYS A 263 24.23 11.85 11.19
N PHE A 264 24.15 11.41 12.43
CA PHE A 264 24.78 12.06 13.59
C PHE A 264 25.58 11.05 14.43
N PRO A 265 26.66 10.46 13.85
CA PRO A 265 27.41 9.38 14.49
C PRO A 265 28.17 9.80 15.76
N ASP A 266 28.29 11.10 16.00
CA ASP A 266 28.92 11.71 17.16
C ASP A 266 27.92 12.17 18.25
N VAL A 267 26.62 11.86 18.09
CA VAL A 267 25.56 12.27 19.01
C VAL A 267 24.97 11.07 19.71
N ASP A 268 25.40 10.81 20.92
CA ASP A 268 24.85 9.74 21.75
C ASP A 268 23.43 10.08 22.24
N PHE A 269 22.53 9.07 22.22
CA PHE A 269 21.16 9.21 22.66
C PHE A 269 20.59 7.92 23.25
N ILE A 270 19.53 8.07 24.05
CA ILE A 270 18.64 6.98 24.43
C ILE A 270 17.27 7.27 23.83
N TRP A 271 16.71 6.27 23.14
CA TRP A 271 15.37 6.31 22.59
C TRP A 271 14.51 5.27 23.29
N LYS A 272 13.43 5.73 23.91
CA LYS A 272 12.46 4.91 24.62
C LYS A 272 11.16 4.92 23.83
N TYR A 273 10.45 3.81 23.86
CA TYR A 273 9.12 3.75 23.25
C TYR A 273 8.19 2.83 24.01
N ALA A 274 6.89 3.16 23.98
CA ALA A 274 5.82 2.36 24.56
C ALA A 274 4.51 2.61 23.81
N ASP A 275 3.75 1.55 23.56
CA ASP A 275 2.39 1.63 23.02
C ASP A 275 1.43 2.27 24.03
N GLU A 276 0.31 2.83 23.55
CA GLU A 276 -0.78 3.30 24.42
C GLU A 276 -1.44 2.16 25.19
N ASP A 277 -1.36 0.92 24.65
CA ASP A 277 -1.73 -0.28 25.39
C ASP A 277 -0.70 -0.57 26.49
N THR A 278 -1.13 -0.45 27.74
CA THR A 278 -0.28 -0.50 28.93
C THR A 278 0.61 -1.74 28.98
N GLY A 279 1.92 -1.54 28.92
CA GLY A 279 2.92 -2.59 29.01
C GLY A 279 3.08 -3.44 27.75
N SER A 280 2.57 -2.99 26.60
CA SER A 280 2.74 -3.64 25.32
C SER A 280 3.68 -2.87 24.42
N ASN A 281 4.36 -3.56 23.48
CA ASN A 281 5.22 -2.98 22.45
C ASN A 281 6.15 -1.89 23.01
N THR A 282 6.96 -2.28 24.00
CA THR A 282 7.84 -1.40 24.74
C THR A 282 9.31 -1.72 24.49
N GLY A 283 10.17 -0.71 24.53
CA GLY A 283 11.60 -0.95 24.40
C GLY A 283 12.46 0.28 24.63
N ARG A 284 13.76 0.02 24.64
CA ARG A 284 14.83 1.01 24.78
C ARG A 284 15.90 0.76 23.72
N ILE A 285 16.32 1.83 23.10
CA ILE A 285 17.43 1.82 22.14
C ILE A 285 18.49 2.78 22.69
N THR A 286 19.71 2.31 22.83
CA THR A 286 20.86 3.12 23.26
C THR A 286 21.84 3.25 22.09
N TYR A 287 22.16 4.47 21.71
CA TYR A 287 23.23 4.75 20.77
C TYR A 287 24.36 5.45 21.49
N GLU A 288 25.51 4.81 21.60
CA GLU A 288 26.68 5.29 22.31
C GLU A 288 27.96 4.90 21.60
N GLY A 289 28.84 5.87 21.35
CA GLY A 289 30.15 5.63 20.73
C GLY A 289 30.06 4.91 19.37
N GLY A 290 29.01 5.15 18.59
CA GLY A 290 28.79 4.52 17.27
C GLY A 290 28.14 3.13 17.33
N ASN A 291 27.75 2.65 18.51
CA ASN A 291 27.10 1.35 18.68
C ASN A 291 25.63 1.55 19.01
N LEU A 292 24.77 0.80 18.32
CA LEU A 292 23.34 0.77 18.56
C LEU A 292 22.98 -0.54 19.30
N ASP A 293 22.46 -0.41 20.52
CA ASP A 293 21.95 -1.51 21.32
C ASP A 293 20.43 -1.40 21.46
N ILE A 294 19.71 -2.51 21.26
CA ILE A 294 18.25 -2.54 21.26
C ILE A 294 17.77 -3.56 22.28
N THR A 295 17.00 -3.08 23.26
CA THR A 295 16.30 -3.92 24.23
C THR A 295 14.80 -3.82 23.98
N VAL A 296 14.15 -4.95 23.69
CA VAL A 296 12.69 -5.07 23.64
C VAL A 296 12.25 -5.77 24.91
N PHE A 297 11.26 -5.22 25.60
CA PHE A 297 10.74 -5.82 26.82
C PHE A 297 9.61 -6.79 26.50
N GLU A 298 9.49 -7.86 27.28
CA GLU A 298 8.38 -8.80 27.17
C GLU A 298 7.08 -8.11 27.58
N ASP A 299 6.04 -8.22 26.77
CA ASP A 299 4.74 -7.62 27.05
C ASP A 299 4.20 -8.08 28.42
N GLY A 300 3.69 -7.14 29.20
CA GLY A 300 3.18 -7.40 30.54
C GLY A 300 4.25 -7.66 31.61
N SER A 301 5.54 -7.52 31.29
CA SER A 301 6.60 -7.61 32.30
C SER A 301 6.72 -6.33 33.13
N ALA A 302 7.34 -6.45 34.32
CA ALA A 302 7.62 -5.29 35.16
C ALA A 302 8.46 -4.21 34.44
N ASP A 303 9.40 -4.61 33.61
CA ASP A 303 10.22 -3.70 32.77
C ASP A 303 9.39 -3.02 31.69
N ALA A 304 8.42 -3.73 31.08
CA ALA A 304 7.50 -3.15 30.10
C ALA A 304 6.59 -2.10 30.75
N TYR A 305 6.05 -2.37 31.94
CA TYR A 305 5.28 -1.39 32.70
C TYR A 305 6.13 -0.19 33.15
N ALA A 306 7.36 -0.42 33.57
CA ALA A 306 8.29 0.66 33.88
C ALA A 306 8.55 1.56 32.66
N MET A 307 8.75 0.97 31.49
CA MET A 307 8.96 1.71 30.24
C MET A 307 7.71 2.48 29.83
N TYR A 308 6.52 1.89 30.01
CA TYR A 308 5.24 2.58 29.78
C TYR A 308 5.16 3.85 30.64
N VAL A 309 5.42 3.74 31.94
CA VAL A 309 5.41 4.90 32.86
C VAL A 309 6.45 5.95 32.47
N GLU A 310 7.64 5.53 32.02
CA GLU A 310 8.66 6.46 31.52
C GLU A 310 8.22 7.24 30.26
N CYS A 311 7.37 6.66 29.42
CA CYS A 311 6.91 7.29 28.16
C CYS A 311 5.60 8.06 28.35
N TRP A 312 4.61 7.44 29.01
CA TRP A 312 3.24 7.96 29.11
C TRP A 312 2.94 8.68 30.42
N GLY A 313 3.74 8.43 31.47
CA GLY A 313 3.49 8.85 32.82
C GLY A 313 2.72 7.80 33.63
N ASP A 314 2.35 8.16 34.85
CA ASP A 314 1.64 7.28 35.76
C ASP A 314 0.28 6.85 35.18
N SER A 315 -0.11 5.62 35.45
CA SER A 315 -1.39 5.05 35.07
C SER A 315 -2.11 4.53 36.30
N ASP A 316 -3.42 4.81 36.40
CA ASP A 316 -4.27 4.30 37.47
C ASP A 316 -4.38 2.76 37.51
N CYS A 317 -4.00 2.11 36.37
CA CYS A 317 -3.97 0.65 36.24
C CYS A 317 -2.66 0.01 36.72
N LEU A 318 -1.65 0.81 37.10
CA LEU A 318 -0.33 0.33 37.49
C LEU A 318 -0.05 0.68 38.95
N TYR A 319 0.71 -0.19 39.61
CA TYR A 319 1.24 0.04 40.95
C TYR A 319 2.64 -0.55 41.09
N GLN A 320 3.38 -0.11 42.09
CA GLN A 320 4.65 -0.75 42.47
C GLN A 320 4.40 -1.71 43.62
N ASP A 321 4.92 -2.93 43.51
CA ASP A 321 4.89 -3.92 44.60
C ASP A 321 5.93 -3.59 45.69
N GLU A 322 6.01 -4.44 46.73
CA GLU A 322 6.94 -4.24 47.85
C GLU A 322 8.41 -4.21 47.44
N SER A 323 8.76 -4.79 46.30
CA SER A 323 10.13 -4.74 45.74
C SER A 323 10.39 -3.49 44.88
N GLY A 324 9.37 -2.68 44.61
CA GLY A 324 9.41 -1.54 43.73
C GLY A 324 9.22 -1.90 42.23
N ALA A 325 8.89 -3.16 41.91
CA ALA A 325 8.61 -3.58 40.57
C ALA A 325 7.19 -3.15 40.12
N TRP A 326 7.05 -2.66 38.88
CA TRP A 326 5.74 -2.27 38.37
C TRP A 326 4.88 -3.50 38.04
N GLN A 327 3.61 -3.43 38.45
CA GLN A 327 2.59 -4.46 38.27
C GLN A 327 1.31 -3.83 37.75
N HIS A 328 0.52 -4.60 37.01
CA HIS A 328 -0.81 -4.20 36.55
C HIS A 328 -1.87 -4.77 37.50
N TYR A 329 -2.85 -3.94 37.89
CA TYR A 329 -4.01 -4.44 38.63
C TYR A 329 -4.78 -5.44 37.78
N ASP A 330 -5.31 -6.47 38.40
CA ASP A 330 -6.33 -7.30 37.80
C ASP A 330 -7.58 -6.44 37.53
N CYS A 331 -8.10 -6.45 36.28
CA CYS A 331 -9.25 -5.62 35.89
C CYS A 331 -10.48 -5.85 36.80
N ASP A 332 -10.66 -7.08 37.30
CA ASP A 332 -11.79 -7.42 38.18
C ASP A 332 -11.63 -6.84 39.61
N THR A 333 -10.43 -6.46 40.00
CA THR A 333 -10.09 -5.94 41.34
C THR A 333 -9.48 -4.55 41.32
N CYS A 334 -9.38 -3.93 40.16
CA CYS A 334 -8.82 -2.60 39.98
C CYS A 334 -9.64 -1.57 40.79
N PRO A 335 -8.99 -0.74 41.64
CA PRO A 335 -9.69 0.32 42.36
C PRO A 335 -10.17 1.46 41.45
N HIS A 336 -9.71 1.49 40.21
CA HIS A 336 -10.05 2.48 39.17
C HIS A 336 -10.66 1.77 37.95
N PRO A 337 -11.96 1.38 38.01
CA PRO A 337 -12.59 0.70 36.86
C PRO A 337 -12.57 1.60 35.62
N CYS A 338 -12.14 1.03 34.48
CA CYS A 338 -12.12 1.69 33.17
C CYS A 338 -13.52 2.02 32.64
#